data_0ecd6b9e257d9b2eb5308dcc2818c210
#
_entry.id   0ecd6b9e257d9b2eb5308dcc2818c210
#
_cell.length_a   1.000
_cell.length_b   1.000
_cell.length_c   1.000
_cell.angle_alpha   90.00
_cell.angle_beta   90.00
_cell.angle_gamma   90.00
#
_symmetry.space_group_name_H-M   'P 1'
#
loop_
_entity.id
_entity.type
_entity.pdbx_description
1 polymer ?
#
loop_
_entity_poly.entity_id
_entity_poly.type
_entity_poly.pdbx_seq_one_letter_code
_entity_poly.pdbx_strand_id
1 'polypeptide(L)'
;CHGTGAKEGTHAESCPNCNGTGQERVVQQSMFGAVTSVRTCSKCGGTGKVIKDPCNTCKGTGKVRKTKKYEVNVPKGIDNGQTIRLAGKGEIGENGGGYGDLLVTVYVQPNRVFVRKGYDIYCDVPITFVQAALGGDIIIKTIDGEEKYTIKPGTQPDTAPMHACSERR
;
A
#
# COMPACT_ATOMS: atom_id res chain seq x y z
N CYS A 1 -15.17 16.16 -19.72
CA CYS A 1 -15.55 17.10 -18.63
C CYS A 1 -14.35 17.61 -17.82
N HIS A 2 -13.15 17.17 -18.08
CA HIS A 2 -11.90 17.60 -17.41
C HIS A 2 -11.99 17.64 -15.86
N GLY A 3 -12.77 16.73 -15.28
CA GLY A 3 -12.95 16.64 -13.83
C GLY A 3 -14.06 17.52 -13.23
N THR A 4 -14.74 18.35 -14.01
CA THR A 4 -15.82 19.23 -13.52
C THR A 4 -17.12 18.49 -13.22
N GLY A 5 -17.29 17.29 -13.78
CA GLY A 5 -18.53 16.54 -13.71
C GLY A 5 -19.63 17.00 -14.64
N ALA A 6 -19.51 18.18 -15.26
CA ALA A 6 -20.47 18.71 -16.23
C ALA A 6 -20.19 18.17 -17.64
N LYS A 7 -21.21 18.09 -18.47
CA LYS A 7 -21.10 17.72 -19.89
C LYS A 7 -20.22 18.73 -20.62
N GLU A 8 -19.52 18.28 -21.64
CA GLU A 8 -18.67 19.14 -22.47
C GLU A 8 -19.50 20.30 -23.08
N GLY A 9 -19.02 21.54 -22.90
CA GLY A 9 -19.73 22.74 -23.28
C GLY A 9 -20.69 23.32 -22.21
N THR A 10 -20.85 22.66 -21.08
CA THR A 10 -21.65 23.16 -19.93
C THR A 10 -20.77 23.36 -18.71
N HIS A 11 -21.21 24.22 -17.79
CA HIS A 11 -20.49 24.54 -16.56
C HIS A 11 -21.36 24.23 -15.32
N ALA A 12 -20.69 23.92 -14.22
CA ALA A 12 -21.37 23.84 -12.94
C ALA A 12 -21.78 25.25 -12.48
N GLU A 13 -23.06 25.43 -12.16
CA GLU A 13 -23.59 26.70 -11.67
C GLU A 13 -23.50 26.77 -10.13
N SER A 14 -23.41 27.98 -9.58
CA SER A 14 -23.49 28.16 -8.14
C SER A 14 -24.83 27.67 -7.62
N CYS A 15 -24.83 26.96 -6.51
CA CYS A 15 -26.04 26.42 -5.91
C CYS A 15 -26.97 27.59 -5.45
N PRO A 16 -28.18 27.67 -5.96
CA PRO A 16 -29.10 28.78 -5.59
C PRO A 16 -29.58 28.73 -4.12
N ASN A 17 -29.42 27.58 -3.47
CA ASN A 17 -29.86 27.42 -2.09
C ASN A 17 -28.83 27.96 -1.08
N CYS A 18 -27.54 27.83 -1.38
CA CYS A 18 -26.46 28.28 -0.50
C CYS A 18 -25.58 29.37 -1.15
N ASN A 19 -25.93 29.85 -2.32
CA ASN A 19 -25.18 30.86 -3.09
C ASN A 19 -23.67 30.51 -3.22
N GLY A 20 -23.35 29.22 -3.42
CA GLY A 20 -22.00 28.75 -3.59
C GLY A 20 -21.24 28.40 -2.31
N THR A 21 -21.78 28.66 -1.12
CA THR A 21 -21.08 28.40 0.16
C THR A 21 -21.03 26.94 0.57
N GLY A 22 -21.88 26.09 -0.01
CA GLY A 22 -21.98 24.68 0.37
C GLY A 22 -22.71 24.42 1.70
N GLN A 23 -23.07 25.48 2.42
CA GLN A 23 -23.69 25.40 3.74
C GLN A 23 -24.98 26.20 3.76
N GLU A 24 -25.98 25.75 4.51
CA GLU A 24 -27.20 26.47 4.77
C GLU A 24 -27.38 26.77 6.26
N ARG A 25 -27.86 27.97 6.55
CA ARG A 25 -28.16 28.37 7.93
C ARG A 25 -29.63 28.07 8.21
N VAL A 26 -29.85 27.25 9.22
CA VAL A 26 -31.21 26.92 9.69
C VAL A 26 -31.42 27.57 11.05
N VAL A 27 -32.43 28.40 11.13
CA VAL A 27 -32.82 28.98 12.40
C VAL A 27 -33.93 28.13 12.98
N GLN A 28 -33.64 27.46 14.09
CA GLN A 28 -34.64 26.73 14.87
C GLN A 28 -35.08 27.55 16.07
N GLN A 29 -36.38 27.76 16.19
CA GLN A 29 -36.96 28.42 17.33
C GLN A 29 -37.14 27.39 18.44
N SER A 30 -36.50 27.60 19.58
CA SER A 30 -36.65 26.79 20.78
C SER A 30 -37.30 27.60 21.89
N MET A 31 -37.74 26.94 22.96
CA MET A 31 -38.35 27.62 24.14
C MET A 31 -37.38 28.62 24.80
N PHE A 32 -36.09 28.56 24.50
CA PHE A 32 -35.02 29.42 25.04
C PHE A 32 -34.49 30.45 24.04
N GLY A 33 -35.17 30.63 22.90
CA GLY A 33 -34.78 31.58 21.86
C GLY A 33 -34.45 30.93 20.51
N ALA A 34 -34.10 31.76 19.52
CA ALA A 34 -33.71 31.30 18.18
C ALA A 34 -32.27 30.82 18.17
N VAL A 35 -32.05 29.55 17.84
CA VAL A 35 -30.73 28.97 17.66
C VAL A 35 -30.47 28.86 16.18
N THR A 36 -29.37 29.49 15.70
CA THR A 36 -28.91 29.37 14.33
C THR A 36 -27.89 28.21 14.25
N SER A 37 -28.23 27.19 13.51
CA SER A 37 -27.30 26.07 13.18
C SER A 37 -26.87 26.12 11.72
N VAL A 38 -25.64 25.74 11.46
CA VAL A 38 -25.08 25.62 10.12
C VAL A 38 -25.03 24.14 9.75
N ARG A 39 -25.64 23.78 8.63
CA ARG A 39 -25.61 22.41 8.11
C ARG A 39 -25.18 22.39 6.66
N THR A 40 -24.76 21.23 6.22
CA THR A 40 -24.42 21.00 4.80
C THR A 40 -25.67 21.27 3.94
N CYS A 41 -25.48 22.02 2.86
CA CYS A 41 -26.61 22.35 1.96
C CYS A 41 -27.18 21.07 1.34
N SER A 42 -28.49 20.86 1.55
CA SER A 42 -29.21 19.67 1.09
C SER A 42 -29.24 19.54 -0.45
N LYS A 43 -29.22 20.68 -1.17
CA LYS A 43 -29.32 20.70 -2.63
C LYS A 43 -28.00 20.37 -3.35
N CYS A 44 -26.88 20.81 -2.83
CA CYS A 44 -25.58 20.59 -3.46
C CYS A 44 -24.69 19.59 -2.71
N GLY A 45 -25.14 19.06 -1.55
CA GLY A 45 -24.35 18.13 -0.75
C GLY A 45 -23.01 18.70 -0.25
N GLY A 46 -22.91 20.02 -0.05
CA GLY A 46 -21.69 20.68 0.41
C GLY A 46 -20.76 21.19 -0.68
N THR A 47 -20.99 20.85 -1.93
CA THR A 47 -20.10 21.26 -3.05
C THR A 47 -20.22 22.73 -3.43
N GLY A 48 -21.28 23.41 -3.03
CA GLY A 48 -21.60 24.79 -3.42
C GLY A 48 -22.02 24.94 -4.89
N LYS A 49 -21.98 23.88 -5.70
CA LYS A 49 -22.26 23.89 -7.13
C LYS A 49 -23.34 22.87 -7.48
N VAL A 50 -24.12 23.14 -8.52
CA VAL A 50 -25.11 22.22 -9.08
C VAL A 50 -24.83 22.03 -10.55
N ILE A 51 -24.83 20.80 -11.00
CA ILE A 51 -24.61 20.42 -12.40
C ILE A 51 -25.98 20.08 -12.98
N LYS A 52 -26.44 20.88 -13.97
CA LYS A 52 -27.70 20.63 -14.67
C LYS A 52 -27.58 19.47 -15.65
N ASP A 53 -26.50 19.46 -16.42
CA ASP A 53 -26.22 18.41 -17.40
C ASP A 53 -25.00 17.60 -16.97
N PRO A 54 -25.21 16.45 -16.32
CA PRO A 54 -24.09 15.62 -15.87
C PRO A 54 -23.36 14.97 -17.03
N CYS A 55 -22.04 14.84 -16.92
CA CYS A 55 -21.21 14.13 -17.88
C CYS A 55 -21.63 12.64 -17.95
N ASN A 56 -21.85 12.13 -19.16
CA ASN A 56 -22.28 10.76 -19.39
C ASN A 56 -21.28 9.71 -18.87
N THR A 57 -19.98 10.05 -18.85
CA THR A 57 -18.90 9.13 -18.44
C THR A 57 -18.78 9.02 -16.91
N CYS A 58 -18.83 10.15 -16.21
CA CYS A 58 -18.65 10.17 -14.74
C CYS A 58 -19.95 10.42 -13.96
N LYS A 59 -21.07 10.64 -14.64
CA LYS A 59 -22.42 10.89 -14.05
C LYS A 59 -22.41 12.01 -12.99
N GLY A 60 -21.65 13.06 -13.25
CA GLY A 60 -21.57 14.23 -12.37
C GLY A 60 -20.45 14.18 -11.32
N THR A 61 -19.78 13.05 -11.11
CA THR A 61 -18.75 12.90 -10.07
C THR A 61 -17.41 13.54 -10.43
N GLY A 62 -17.16 13.83 -11.70
CA GLY A 62 -15.87 14.32 -12.19
C GLY A 62 -14.74 13.28 -12.20
N LYS A 63 -14.98 12.11 -11.62
CA LYS A 63 -13.99 11.05 -11.46
C LYS A 63 -14.45 9.78 -12.18
N VAL A 64 -13.50 9.05 -12.76
CA VAL A 64 -13.76 7.76 -13.42
C VAL A 64 -12.80 6.72 -12.87
N ARG A 65 -13.33 5.57 -12.49
CA ARG A 65 -12.51 4.46 -12.01
C ARG A 65 -11.77 3.82 -13.19
N LYS A 66 -10.44 3.76 -13.11
CA LYS A 66 -9.58 3.10 -14.09
C LYS A 66 -8.64 2.14 -13.39
N THR A 67 -8.47 0.95 -13.96
CA THR A 67 -7.47 0.00 -13.51
C THR A 67 -6.13 0.33 -14.17
N LYS A 68 -5.09 0.50 -13.36
CA LYS A 68 -3.71 0.72 -13.83
C LYS A 68 -2.81 -0.35 -13.21
N LYS A 69 -1.85 -0.82 -13.99
CA LYS A 69 -0.79 -1.70 -13.50
C LYS A 69 0.43 -0.84 -13.19
N TYR A 70 0.99 -1.02 -12.01
CA TYR A 70 2.22 -0.37 -11.61
C TYR A 70 3.28 -1.43 -11.34
N GLU A 71 4.46 -1.20 -11.84
CA GLU A 71 5.65 -1.97 -11.51
C GLU A 71 6.27 -1.36 -10.27
N VAL A 72 6.52 -2.19 -9.27
CA VAL A 72 7.10 -1.78 -7.99
C VAL A 72 8.45 -2.46 -7.84
N ASN A 73 9.51 -1.69 -7.78
CA ASN A 73 10.84 -2.22 -7.51
C ASN A 73 10.99 -2.44 -6.00
N VAL A 74 11.09 -3.70 -5.60
CA VAL A 74 11.27 -4.09 -4.20
C VAL A 74 12.77 -4.17 -3.91
N PRO A 75 13.30 -3.38 -2.97
CA PRO A 75 14.72 -3.44 -2.62
C PRO A 75 15.06 -4.78 -1.95
N LYS A 76 16.27 -5.27 -2.19
CA LYS A 76 16.81 -6.47 -1.53
C LYS A 76 16.84 -6.24 -0.01
N GLY A 77 16.53 -7.27 0.74
CA GLY A 77 16.59 -7.24 2.20
C GLY A 77 15.40 -6.54 2.89
N ILE A 78 14.33 -6.26 2.16
CA ILE A 78 13.12 -5.66 2.74
C ILE A 78 12.56 -6.50 3.88
N ASP A 79 12.09 -5.85 4.95
CA ASP A 79 11.46 -6.52 6.07
C ASP A 79 9.96 -6.64 5.92
N ASN A 80 9.38 -7.60 6.65
CA ASN A 80 7.94 -7.78 6.70
C ASN A 80 7.26 -6.54 7.27
N GLY A 81 6.21 -6.06 6.61
CA GLY A 81 5.46 -4.88 7.03
C GLY A 81 6.05 -3.54 6.57
N GLN A 82 7.17 -3.54 5.87
CA GLN A 82 7.70 -2.29 5.29
C GLN A 82 6.80 -1.77 4.18
N THR A 83 6.71 -0.43 4.09
CA THR A 83 5.86 0.24 3.13
C THR A 83 6.69 1.04 2.13
N ILE A 84 6.44 0.78 0.85
CA ILE A 84 7.04 1.49 -0.27
C ILE A 84 6.05 2.57 -0.73
N ARG A 85 6.51 3.81 -0.80
CA ARG A 85 5.71 4.95 -1.26
C ARG A 85 5.95 5.20 -2.75
N LEU A 86 4.89 5.19 -3.53
CA LEU A 86 4.88 5.57 -4.94
C LEU A 86 4.23 6.95 -5.07
N ALA A 87 5.04 7.99 -5.24
CA ALA A 87 4.58 9.37 -5.31
C ALA A 87 3.67 9.60 -6.53
N GLY A 88 2.53 10.28 -6.31
CA GLY A 88 1.59 10.65 -7.36
C GLY A 88 0.89 9.49 -8.07
N LYS A 89 0.90 8.29 -7.50
CA LYS A 89 0.23 7.09 -8.07
C LYS A 89 -1.06 6.70 -7.33
N GLY A 90 -1.44 7.46 -6.31
CA GLY A 90 -2.67 7.28 -5.56
C GLY A 90 -3.90 7.82 -6.29
N GLU A 91 -4.97 8.00 -5.54
CA GLU A 91 -6.22 8.56 -6.04
C GLU A 91 -6.11 10.07 -6.32
N ILE A 92 -6.96 10.54 -7.22
CA ILE A 92 -7.06 11.98 -7.49
C ILE A 92 -7.74 12.67 -6.30
N GLY A 93 -7.19 13.80 -5.89
CA GLY A 93 -7.76 14.64 -4.84
C GLY A 93 -9.15 15.16 -5.19
N GLU A 94 -9.84 15.69 -4.19
CA GLU A 94 -11.13 16.33 -4.37
C GLU A 94 -10.95 17.75 -4.93
N ASN A 95 -11.99 18.28 -5.57
CA ASN A 95 -12.04 19.64 -6.10
C ASN A 95 -10.88 20.05 -7.03
N GLY A 96 -10.40 19.10 -7.85
CA GLY A 96 -9.28 19.35 -8.78
C GLY A 96 -7.90 19.27 -8.14
N GLY A 97 -7.80 18.71 -6.94
CA GLY A 97 -6.53 18.39 -6.28
C GLY A 97 -5.69 17.42 -7.10
N GLY A 98 -4.37 17.44 -6.89
CA GLY A 98 -3.44 16.52 -7.54
C GLY A 98 -3.65 15.06 -7.10
N TYR A 99 -2.85 14.16 -7.71
CA TYR A 99 -2.85 12.75 -7.29
C TYR A 99 -2.14 12.60 -5.95
N GLY A 100 -2.72 11.80 -5.07
CA GLY A 100 -2.08 11.36 -3.85
C GLY A 100 -0.99 10.31 -4.11
N ASP A 101 -0.41 9.78 -3.05
CA ASP A 101 0.59 8.73 -3.12
C ASP A 101 -0.05 7.36 -2.91
N LEU A 102 0.54 6.36 -3.56
CA LEU A 102 0.18 4.96 -3.34
C LEU A 102 1.17 4.35 -2.34
N LEU A 103 0.68 3.82 -1.25
CA LEU A 103 1.44 3.11 -0.25
C LEU A 103 1.28 1.61 -0.47
N VAL A 104 2.39 0.91 -0.72
CA VAL A 104 2.43 -0.53 -0.92
C VAL A 104 3.12 -1.18 0.26
N THR A 105 2.38 -1.88 1.10
CA THR A 105 2.93 -2.63 2.23
C THR A 105 3.32 -4.03 1.78
N VAL A 106 4.57 -4.41 2.07
CA VAL A 106 5.13 -5.70 1.67
C VAL A 106 4.96 -6.70 2.81
N TYR A 107 4.37 -7.85 2.51
CA TYR A 107 4.28 -8.98 3.42
C TYR A 107 5.17 -10.11 2.93
N VAL A 108 6.20 -10.43 3.71
CA VAL A 108 7.12 -11.52 3.40
C VAL A 108 6.54 -12.82 3.92
N GLN A 109 6.32 -13.78 3.02
CA GLN A 109 5.84 -15.10 3.39
C GLN A 109 6.97 -15.91 4.05
N PRO A 110 6.70 -16.60 5.18
CA PRO A 110 7.69 -17.46 5.82
C PRO A 110 8.05 -18.64 4.89
N ASN A 111 9.33 -18.98 4.85
CA ASN A 111 9.81 -20.16 4.14
C ASN A 111 9.83 -21.36 5.10
N ARG A 112 9.66 -22.59 4.58
CA ARG A 112 9.66 -23.82 5.39
C ARG A 112 11.08 -24.28 5.76
N VAL A 113 12.06 -23.94 4.97
CA VAL A 113 13.46 -24.39 5.12
C VAL A 113 14.32 -23.30 5.73
N PHE A 114 14.08 -22.04 5.33
CA PHE A 114 14.90 -20.90 5.70
C PHE A 114 14.20 -20.01 6.72
N VAL A 115 14.89 -19.68 7.78
CA VAL A 115 14.46 -18.72 8.79
C VAL A 115 15.37 -17.51 8.74
N ARG A 116 14.80 -16.33 8.48
CA ARG A 116 15.53 -15.07 8.48
C ARG A 116 15.56 -14.48 9.88
N LYS A 117 16.73 -14.09 10.37
CA LYS A 117 16.93 -13.32 11.60
C LYS A 117 17.79 -12.09 11.27
N GLY A 118 17.14 -10.94 11.12
CA GLY A 118 17.83 -9.73 10.68
C GLY A 118 18.33 -9.85 9.23
N TYR A 119 19.63 -9.82 9.07
CA TYR A 119 20.30 -9.98 7.76
C TYR A 119 20.76 -11.41 7.48
N ASP A 120 20.71 -12.28 8.47
CA ASP A 120 21.19 -13.65 8.37
C ASP A 120 20.04 -14.61 8.07
N ILE A 121 20.39 -15.70 7.38
CA ILE A 121 19.46 -16.76 7.03
C ILE A 121 19.96 -18.07 7.62
N TYR A 122 19.10 -18.71 8.37
CA TYR A 122 19.34 -19.98 9.04
C TYR A 122 18.56 -21.08 8.34
N CYS A 123 19.20 -22.25 8.23
CA CYS A 123 18.53 -23.48 7.84
C CYS A 123 19.03 -24.63 8.72
N ASP A 124 18.11 -25.51 9.09
CA ASP A 124 18.44 -26.71 9.86
C ASP A 124 18.73 -27.85 8.88
N VAL A 125 19.93 -28.44 9.01
CA VAL A 125 20.37 -29.54 8.16
C VAL A 125 20.61 -30.77 9.04
N PRO A 126 19.81 -31.85 8.87
CA PRO A 126 20.00 -33.07 9.61
C PRO A 126 21.27 -33.80 9.12
N ILE A 127 22.14 -34.16 10.03
CA ILE A 127 23.35 -34.96 9.76
C ILE A 127 23.30 -36.27 10.55
N THR A 128 24.01 -37.28 10.05
CA THR A 128 24.11 -38.55 10.74
C THR A 128 25.17 -38.47 11.86
N PHE A 129 25.05 -39.33 12.89
CA PHE A 129 26.05 -39.42 13.96
C PHE A 129 27.47 -39.70 13.43
N VAL A 130 27.58 -40.52 12.41
CA VAL A 130 28.89 -40.85 11.77
C VAL A 130 29.49 -39.60 11.14
N GLN A 131 28.70 -38.79 10.43
CA GLN A 131 29.19 -37.55 9.83
C GLN A 131 29.56 -36.52 10.91
N ALA A 132 28.87 -36.48 12.03
CA ALA A 132 29.23 -35.60 13.15
C ALA A 132 30.54 -36.03 13.82
N ALA A 133 30.77 -37.33 14.00
CA ALA A 133 31.97 -37.87 14.67
C ALA A 133 33.22 -37.82 13.79
N LEU A 134 33.13 -38.28 12.56
CA LEU A 134 34.27 -38.43 11.65
C LEU A 134 34.46 -37.24 10.70
N GLY A 135 33.43 -36.37 10.63
CA GLY A 135 33.39 -35.36 9.60
C GLY A 135 32.93 -35.90 8.26
N GLY A 136 32.87 -35.05 7.29
CA GLY A 136 32.48 -35.39 5.92
C GLY A 136 31.86 -34.26 5.14
N ASP A 137 31.62 -34.52 3.89
CA ASP A 137 31.01 -33.54 3.00
C ASP A 137 29.51 -33.75 2.93
N ILE A 138 28.77 -32.69 3.03
CA ILE A 138 27.30 -32.64 2.86
C ILE A 138 26.94 -31.62 1.79
N ILE A 139 25.79 -31.82 1.17
CA ILE A 139 25.21 -30.84 0.27
C ILE A 139 24.15 -30.07 1.06
N ILE A 140 24.32 -28.78 1.17
CA ILE A 140 23.38 -27.88 1.82
C ILE A 140 22.62 -27.09 0.77
N LYS A 141 21.33 -26.84 1.03
CA LYS A 141 20.51 -25.94 0.21
C LYS A 141 20.76 -24.51 0.66
N THR A 142 21.16 -23.67 -0.27
CA THR A 142 21.30 -22.23 -0.07
C THR A 142 20.25 -21.49 -0.90
N ILE A 143 20.15 -20.16 -0.77
CA ILE A 143 19.23 -19.35 -1.58
C ILE A 143 19.62 -19.39 -3.05
N ASP A 144 20.92 -19.45 -3.34
CA ASP A 144 21.47 -19.40 -4.70
C ASP A 144 21.60 -20.78 -5.33
N GLY A 145 21.31 -21.86 -4.59
CA GLY A 145 21.40 -23.23 -5.08
C GLY A 145 21.89 -24.21 -4.03
N GLU A 146 22.51 -25.30 -4.50
CA GLU A 146 23.09 -26.32 -3.63
C GLU A 146 24.60 -26.09 -3.53
N GLU A 147 25.12 -26.10 -2.30
CA GLU A 147 26.55 -25.95 -2.03
C GLU A 147 27.07 -27.10 -1.18
N LYS A 148 28.36 -27.45 -1.44
CA LYS A 148 29.04 -28.46 -0.68
C LYS A 148 29.67 -27.86 0.56
N TYR A 149 29.33 -28.40 1.72
CA TYR A 149 29.89 -28.00 3.00
C TYR A 149 30.61 -29.18 3.69
N THR A 150 31.82 -28.94 4.18
CA THR A 150 32.62 -29.97 4.88
C THR A 150 32.42 -29.81 6.39
N ILE A 151 31.85 -30.84 7.02
CA ILE A 151 31.69 -30.95 8.47
C ILE A 151 33.01 -31.33 9.11
N LYS A 152 33.38 -30.62 10.17
CA LYS A 152 34.58 -30.97 10.94
C LYS A 152 34.31 -32.16 11.87
N PRO A 153 35.28 -33.06 12.07
CA PRO A 153 35.14 -34.13 13.04
C PRO A 153 34.86 -33.60 14.44
N GLY A 154 33.95 -34.26 15.17
CA GLY A 154 33.56 -33.86 16.52
C GLY A 154 32.58 -32.71 16.58
N THR A 155 31.85 -32.40 15.50
CA THR A 155 30.78 -31.37 15.47
C THR A 155 29.67 -31.76 16.44
N GLN A 156 29.32 -30.83 17.34
CA GLN A 156 28.27 -31.01 18.31
C GLN A 156 26.89 -30.67 17.72
N PRO A 157 25.81 -31.23 18.29
CA PRO A 157 24.46 -30.84 17.94
C PRO A 157 24.28 -29.30 18.10
N ASP A 158 23.39 -28.72 17.32
CA ASP A 158 23.08 -27.28 17.33
C ASP A 158 24.26 -26.34 17.07
N THR A 159 25.34 -26.87 16.49
CA THR A 159 26.44 -26.03 16.01
C THR A 159 25.99 -25.26 14.78
N ALA A 160 26.06 -23.93 14.84
CA ALA A 160 25.72 -23.04 13.72
C ALA A 160 27.00 -22.50 13.06
N PRO A 161 27.57 -23.20 12.07
CA PRO A 161 28.68 -22.66 11.31
C PRO A 161 28.20 -21.53 10.41
N MET A 162 28.93 -20.42 10.42
CA MET A 162 28.68 -19.35 9.45
C MET A 162 29.26 -19.74 8.11
N HIS A 163 28.38 -19.83 7.11
CA HIS A 163 28.76 -19.96 5.71
C HIS A 163 28.56 -18.60 5.03
N ALA A 164 29.64 -17.99 4.56
CA ALA A 164 29.55 -16.79 3.76
C ALA A 164 29.03 -17.19 2.36
N CYS A 165 27.76 -16.86 2.11
CA CYS A 165 27.22 -16.94 0.75
C CYS A 165 28.01 -15.95 -0.10
N SER A 166 28.80 -16.45 -1.06
CA SER A 166 29.54 -15.58 -1.97
C SER A 166 28.52 -14.89 -2.88
N GLU A 167 28.36 -13.60 -2.72
CA GLU A 167 27.64 -12.74 -3.66
C GLU A 167 28.33 -12.88 -5.04
N ARG A 168 27.80 -13.78 -5.88
CA ARG A 168 28.13 -13.71 -7.30
C ARG A 168 27.37 -12.52 -7.88
N ARG A 169 28.14 -11.52 -8.27
CA ARG A 169 27.68 -10.31 -8.98
C ARG A 169 27.02 -10.66 -10.31
#